data_e1f896d5830a29255cefa41582cf6b74
#
_entry.id   e1f896d5830a29255cefa41582cf6b74
#
_cell.length_a   1.000
_cell.length_b   1.000
_cell.length_c   1.000
_cell.angle_alpha   90.00
_cell.angle_beta   90.00
_cell.angle_gamma   90.00
#
_symmetry.space_group_name_H-M   'P 1'
#
loop_
_entity.id
_entity.type
_entity.pdbx_description
1 polymer ?
#
loop_
_entity_poly.entity_id
_entity_poly.type
_entity_poly.pdbx_seq_one_letter_code
_entity_poly.pdbx_strand_id
1 'polypeptide(L)' 'MHGKVKWFSAEKGYGFIEREDGGDVFVHFSAIQEDGFKSLTEGQEVDFDIVDGARGPQAANVTKA' A
#
# COMPACT_ATOMS: atom_id res chain seq x y z
N MET A 1 -8.12 -7.41 -1.18
CA MET A 1 -8.05 -6.79 -2.52
C MET A 1 -6.62 -6.85 -3.05
N HIS A 2 -6.46 -6.99 -4.34
CA HIS A 2 -5.16 -7.09 -4.98
C HIS A 2 -4.85 -5.80 -5.75
N GLY A 3 -3.57 -5.41 -5.78
CA GLY A 3 -3.14 -4.26 -6.54
C GLY A 3 -1.63 -4.25 -6.74
N LYS A 4 -1.15 -3.17 -7.36
CA LYS A 4 0.28 -2.97 -7.58
C LYS A 4 0.72 -1.65 -6.96
N VAL A 5 1.90 -1.65 -6.39
CA VAL A 5 2.47 -0.42 -5.84
C VAL A 5 2.76 0.55 -6.98
N LYS A 6 2.14 1.72 -6.95
CA LYS A 6 2.36 2.76 -7.94
C LYS A 6 3.67 3.46 -7.66
N TRP A 7 3.88 3.86 -6.43
CA TRP A 7 5.15 4.35 -5.91
C TRP A 7 5.12 4.31 -4.39
N PHE A 8 6.29 4.28 -3.79
CA PHE A 8 6.43 4.31 -2.34
C PHE A 8 7.73 5.01 -1.97
N SER A 9 7.67 5.89 -0.97
CA SER A 9 8.85 6.57 -0.46
C SER A 9 9.18 6.04 0.92
N ALA A 10 10.25 5.26 1.02
CA ALA A 10 10.71 4.73 2.31
C ALA A 10 11.11 5.86 3.25
N GLU A 11 11.64 6.95 2.71
CA GLU A 11 12.04 8.11 3.49
C GLU A 11 10.83 8.80 4.13
N LYS A 12 9.77 8.97 3.36
CA LYS A 12 8.54 9.62 3.85
C LYS A 12 7.63 8.66 4.59
N GLY A 13 7.76 7.36 4.31
CA GLY A 13 6.97 6.33 4.95
C GLY A 13 5.58 6.12 4.37
N TYR A 14 5.34 6.55 3.13
CA TYR A 14 4.03 6.34 2.49
C TYR A 14 4.15 6.28 0.98
N GLY A 15 3.05 5.87 0.35
CA GLY A 15 2.96 5.80 -1.11
C GLY A 15 1.54 5.51 -1.54
N PHE A 16 1.40 4.99 -2.74
CA PHE A 16 0.09 4.66 -3.31
C PHE A 16 0.12 3.30 -3.97
N ILE A 17 -0.99 2.58 -3.84
CA ILE A 17 -1.22 1.30 -4.49
C ILE A 17 -2.32 1.51 -5.52
N GLU A 18 -2.10 1.03 -6.75
CA GLU A 18 -3.12 1.04 -7.80
C GLU A 18 -3.92 -0.25 -7.68
N ARG A 19 -5.25 -0.11 -7.49
CA ARG A 19 -6.16 -1.26 -7.40
C ARG A 19 -6.38 -1.86 -8.79
N GLU A 20 -6.79 -3.12 -8.81
CA GLU A 20 -7.12 -3.79 -10.06
C GLU A 20 -8.20 -3.07 -10.86
N ASP A 21 -9.13 -2.41 -10.17
CA ASP A 21 -10.22 -1.69 -10.82
C ASP A 21 -9.85 -0.26 -11.23
N GLY A 22 -8.58 0.11 -11.09
CA GLY A 22 -8.05 1.37 -11.59
C GLY A 22 -7.99 2.53 -10.60
N GLY A 23 -8.49 2.37 -9.39
CA GLY A 23 -8.40 3.43 -8.38
C GLY A 23 -7.06 3.40 -7.64
N ASP A 24 -6.66 4.53 -7.08
CA ASP A 24 -5.46 4.61 -6.24
C ASP A 24 -5.84 4.61 -4.76
N VAL A 25 -5.02 3.97 -3.93
CA VAL A 25 -5.23 3.88 -2.50
C VAL A 25 -3.96 4.31 -1.78
N PHE A 26 -4.11 5.19 -0.80
CA PHE A 26 -3.00 5.63 0.04
C PHE A 26 -2.51 4.46 0.91
N VAL A 27 -1.20 4.32 1.07
CA VAL A 27 -0.60 3.32 1.95
C VAL A 27 0.48 3.96 2.81
N HIS A 28 0.40 3.69 4.12
CA HIS A 28 1.40 4.15 5.08
C HIS A 28 2.23 2.94 5.53
N PHE A 29 3.51 3.15 5.88
CA PHE A 29 4.39 2.03 6.25
C PHE A 29 3.84 1.19 7.40
N SER A 30 3.06 1.81 8.30
CA SER A 30 2.47 1.08 9.43
C SER A 30 1.46 0.02 9.00
N ALA A 31 0.94 0.11 7.76
CA ALA A 31 0.00 -0.87 7.24
C ALA A 31 0.68 -2.10 6.62
N ILE A 32 2.00 -2.07 6.47
CA ILE A 32 2.74 -3.16 5.83
C ILE A 32 3.00 -4.26 6.86
N GLN A 33 2.53 -5.48 6.54
CA GLN A 33 2.65 -6.64 7.42
C GLN A 33 3.92 -7.42 7.08
N GLU A 34 5.07 -6.86 7.42
CA GLU A 34 6.35 -7.52 7.21
C GLU A 34 7.25 -7.34 8.40
N ASP A 35 8.10 -8.34 8.65
CA ASP A 35 9.14 -8.24 9.67
C ASP A 35 10.30 -7.43 9.11
N GLY A 36 10.89 -6.60 9.95
CA GLY A 36 12.05 -5.81 9.57
C GLY A 36 11.71 -4.55 8.79
N PHE A 37 12.38 -4.36 7.67
CA PHE A 37 12.27 -3.12 6.89
C PHE A 37 10.94 -3.04 6.15
N LYS A 38 10.13 -2.06 6.52
CA LYS A 38 8.79 -1.89 5.96
C LYS A 38 8.80 -0.92 4.80
N SER A 39 9.01 -1.45 3.61
CA SER A 39 8.96 -0.64 2.38
C SER A 39 8.38 -1.46 1.24
N LEU A 40 7.96 -0.76 0.20
CA LEU A 40 7.38 -1.36 -0.99
C LEU A 40 8.17 -0.88 -2.21
N THR A 41 8.22 -1.73 -3.24
CA THR A 41 8.89 -1.43 -4.48
C THR A 41 7.86 -1.11 -5.56
N GLU A 42 8.14 -0.11 -6.39
CA GLU A 42 7.27 0.26 -7.50
C GLU A 42 7.01 -0.97 -8.38
N GLY A 43 5.75 -1.20 -8.70
CA GLY A 43 5.33 -2.33 -9.52
C GLY A 43 5.12 -3.63 -8.76
N GLN A 44 5.45 -3.67 -7.47
CA GLN A 44 5.27 -4.86 -6.64
C GLN A 44 3.79 -5.18 -6.48
N GLU A 45 3.43 -6.45 -6.59
CA GLU A 45 2.05 -6.88 -6.37
C GLU A 45 1.81 -7.13 -4.90
N VAL A 46 0.68 -6.66 -4.40
CA VAL A 46 0.32 -6.75 -2.99
C VAL A 46 -1.15 -7.09 -2.82
N ASP A 47 -1.47 -7.71 -1.69
CA ASP A 47 -2.85 -7.87 -1.23
C ASP A 47 -3.05 -6.95 -0.04
N PHE A 48 -4.25 -6.38 0.07
CA PHE A 48 -4.54 -5.42 1.14
C PHE A 48 -6.04 -5.28 1.35
N ASP A 49 -6.40 -4.69 2.49
CA ASP A 49 -7.77 -4.29 2.80
C ASP A 49 -7.89 -2.78 2.60
N ILE A 50 -9.11 -2.32 2.35
CA ILE A 50 -9.38 -0.89 2.24
C ILE A 50 -10.16 -0.44 3.45
N VAL A 51 -9.66 0.62 4.11
CA VAL A 51 -10.35 1.24 5.23
C VAL A 51 -10.45 2.74 4.96
N ASP A 52 -11.40 3.40 5.63
CA ASP A 52 -11.52 4.84 5.52
C ASP A 52 -10.47 5.51 6.40
N GLY A 53 -9.67 6.36 5.80
CA GLY A 53 -8.64 7.10 6.51
C GLY A 53 -8.86 8.61 6.38
N ALA A 54 -8.00 9.38 7.00
CA ALA A 54 -8.10 10.84 6.98
C ALA A 54 -8.01 11.43 5.56
N ARG A 55 -7.37 10.70 4.65
CA ARG A 55 -7.15 11.14 3.27
C ARG A 55 -8.06 10.42 2.28
N GLY A 56 -9.09 9.72 2.77
CA GLY A 56 -9.97 8.90 1.96
C GLY A 56 -9.61 7.43 2.06
N PRO A 57 -9.86 6.61 1.03
CA PRO A 57 -9.53 5.18 1.07
C PRO A 57 -8.05 4.94 1.34
N GLN A 58 -7.77 4.04 2.27
CA GLN A 58 -6.42 3.75 2.73
C GLN A 58 -6.20 2.25 2.82
N ALA A 59 -5.02 1.79 2.42
CA ALA A 59 -4.68 0.37 2.50
C ALA A 59 -4.34 -0.01 3.94
N ALA A 60 -4.78 -1.22 4.32
CA ALA A 60 -4.47 -1.81 5.63
C ALA A 60 -4.09 -3.26 5.41
N ASN A 61 -3.33 -3.83 6.35
CA ASN A 61 -2.94 -5.25 6.29
C ASN A 61 -2.28 -5.62 4.96
N VAL A 62 -1.34 -4.80 4.52
CA VAL A 62 -0.68 -4.98 3.22
C VAL A 62 0.33 -6.12 3.31
N THR A 63 0.21 -7.08 2.41
CA THR A 63 1.12 -8.22 2.31
C THR A 63 1.56 -8.41 0.86
N LYS A 64 2.71 -9.02 0.67
CA LYS A 64 3.16 -9.36 -0.69
C LYS A 64 2.25 -10.43 -1.27
N ALA A 65 1.86 -10.21 -2.50
CA ALA A 65 1.02 -11.19 -3.20
C ALA A 65 1.88 -12.34 -3.75
#